data_d12fea23adcc99496ed10a2167d2f6ea
#
_entry.id   d12fea23adcc99496ed10a2167d2f6ea
#
_cell.length_a   1.000
_cell.length_b   1.000
_cell.length_c   1.000
_cell.angle_alpha   90.00
_cell.angle_beta   90.00
_cell.angle_gamma   90.00
#
_symmetry.space_group_name_H-M   'P 1'
#
loop_
_entity.id
_entity.type
_entity.pdbx_description
1 polymer ?
#
loop_
_entity_poly.entity_id
_entity_poly.type
_entity_poly.pdbx_seq_one_letter_code
_entity_poly.pdbx_strand_id
1 'polypeptide(L)'
;MVKIALVSCGTEYSGIQKEIEKAANTFGAEIILPEIDLDYIDESYVKFGFSAQSSSLKLMIARAMAIVEGRCKPDAVFIASCFRCAEGALVRNAVRKFLQDNTRIPVVTYSFTERTKADELFIRMEALATTVTRRSILAREKQEGLTLGIDSGSTTTKVVAMENNKVIGTGWTETKDIMGSVYKGVEEAFADTEYTIDDVDGIGTTGYGRINIGKQLNAELIQEELSVNAKGAVYLAGHQKGEATVLDIGGMDNKVITVNDGIPDNFTVEISTEDYNPN
;
A
#
# COMPACT_ATOMS: atom_id res chain seq x y z
N MET A 1 -2.29 18.36 -1.87
CA MET A 1 -1.56 17.34 -2.63
C MET A 1 -0.67 16.60 -1.65
N VAL A 2 -0.68 15.27 -1.64
CA VAL A 2 0.15 14.44 -0.75
C VAL A 2 1.62 14.59 -1.15
N LYS A 3 2.50 14.83 -0.19
CA LYS A 3 3.95 14.97 -0.42
C LYS A 3 4.65 13.67 -0.06
N ILE A 4 5.20 12.98 -1.06
CA ILE A 4 5.95 11.74 -0.87
C ILE A 4 7.43 12.04 -1.02
N ALA A 5 8.22 11.91 0.05
CA ALA A 5 9.66 12.05 -0.04
C ALA A 5 10.28 10.84 -0.72
N LEU A 6 11.07 11.07 -1.77
CA LEU A 6 11.90 10.05 -2.40
C LEU A 6 13.26 9.98 -1.70
N VAL A 7 13.53 8.85 -1.08
CA VAL A 7 14.80 8.53 -0.44
C VAL A 7 15.46 7.43 -1.27
N SER A 8 16.37 7.78 -2.17
CA SER A 8 16.95 6.85 -3.14
C SER A 8 18.46 6.96 -3.25
N CYS A 9 19.07 5.93 -3.79
CA CYS A 9 20.51 5.87 -4.06
C CYS A 9 20.86 6.14 -5.54
N GLY A 10 20.15 7.09 -6.20
CA GLY A 10 20.48 7.53 -7.56
C GLY A 10 19.41 7.27 -8.61
N THR A 11 18.14 7.05 -8.21
CA THR A 11 17.01 6.96 -9.17
C THR A 11 16.84 8.26 -9.96
N GLU A 12 17.32 9.39 -9.43
CA GLU A 12 17.30 10.71 -10.05
C GLU A 12 18.06 10.75 -11.38
N TYR A 13 19.04 9.88 -11.54
CA TYR A 13 19.86 9.79 -12.76
C TYR A 13 19.38 8.72 -13.74
N SER A 14 18.29 8.03 -13.41
CA SER A 14 17.66 7.03 -14.27
C SER A 14 16.28 7.48 -14.71
N GLY A 15 15.76 6.93 -15.79
CA GLY A 15 14.38 7.19 -16.22
C GLY A 15 13.30 6.77 -15.23
N ILE A 16 13.66 5.99 -14.21
CA ILE A 16 12.76 5.45 -13.19
C ILE A 16 12.12 6.57 -12.36
N GLN A 17 12.84 7.66 -12.07
CA GLN A 17 12.24 8.78 -11.34
C GLN A 17 11.00 9.33 -12.03
N LYS A 18 11.05 9.50 -13.35
CA LYS A 18 9.90 10.00 -14.12
C LYS A 18 8.68 9.07 -14.02
N GLU A 19 8.90 7.76 -13.97
CA GLU A 19 7.82 6.81 -13.78
C GLU A 19 7.27 6.86 -12.35
N ILE A 20 8.11 7.06 -11.34
CA ILE A 20 7.68 7.27 -9.94
C ILE A 20 6.83 8.55 -9.85
N GLU A 21 7.30 9.66 -10.41
CA GLU A 21 6.58 10.94 -10.43
C GLU A 21 5.23 10.83 -11.14
N LYS A 22 5.22 10.16 -12.31
CA LYS A 22 3.97 9.89 -13.06
C LYS A 22 2.99 9.07 -12.25
N ALA A 23 3.45 8.01 -11.60
CA ALA A 23 2.62 7.17 -10.74
C ALA A 23 2.05 7.98 -9.57
N ALA A 24 2.88 8.75 -8.85
CA ALA A 24 2.45 9.60 -7.75
C ALA A 24 1.39 10.63 -8.19
N ASN A 25 1.64 11.33 -9.29
CA ASN A 25 0.71 12.34 -9.83
C ASN A 25 -0.65 11.76 -10.19
N THR A 26 -0.70 10.50 -10.65
CA THR A 26 -1.97 9.81 -10.96
C THR A 26 -2.88 9.69 -9.73
N PHE A 27 -2.30 9.60 -8.53
CA PHE A 27 -3.03 9.47 -7.27
C PHE A 27 -3.05 10.76 -6.43
N GLY A 28 -2.82 11.90 -7.06
CA GLY A 28 -2.88 13.21 -6.38
C GLY A 28 -1.74 13.47 -5.40
N ALA A 29 -0.62 12.79 -5.59
CA ALA A 29 0.61 12.97 -4.81
C ALA A 29 1.71 13.61 -5.66
N GLU A 30 2.65 14.29 -5.00
CA GLU A 30 3.87 14.82 -5.61
C GLU A 30 5.11 14.18 -4.97
N ILE A 31 6.11 13.93 -5.78
CA ILE A 31 7.41 13.47 -5.29
C ILE A 31 8.25 14.70 -4.91
N ILE A 32 8.76 14.69 -3.68
CA ILE A 32 9.70 15.70 -3.20
C ILE A 32 11.04 15.04 -2.87
N LEU A 33 12.13 15.77 -3.14
CA LEU A 33 13.47 15.37 -2.74
C LEU A 33 13.87 16.21 -1.52
N PRO A 34 14.19 15.61 -0.36
CA PRO A 34 14.76 16.38 0.75
C PRO A 34 16.04 17.09 0.32
N GLU A 35 16.02 18.43 0.36
CA GLU A 35 17.20 19.25 0.06
C GLU A 35 18.18 19.17 1.22
N ILE A 36 19.43 18.89 0.89
CA ILE A 36 20.54 18.74 1.83
C ILE A 36 21.82 19.28 1.20
N ASP A 37 22.67 19.89 2.02
CA ASP A 37 24.01 20.34 1.63
C ASP A 37 25.07 19.28 1.93
N LEU A 38 26.29 19.51 1.44
CA LEU A 38 27.39 18.56 1.60
C LEU A 38 27.82 18.41 3.06
N ASP A 39 27.84 19.49 3.83
CA ASP A 39 28.24 19.44 5.23
C ASP A 39 27.26 18.60 6.05
N TYR A 40 25.96 18.73 5.75
CA TYR A 40 24.94 17.92 6.38
C TYR A 40 25.02 16.43 6.03
N ILE A 41 25.49 16.07 4.84
CA ILE A 41 25.72 14.67 4.47
C ILE A 41 26.74 14.04 5.43
N ASP A 42 27.86 14.71 5.68
CA ASP A 42 28.91 14.20 6.54
C ASP A 42 28.47 14.13 8.02
N GLU A 43 27.75 15.16 8.51
CA GLU A 43 27.17 15.14 9.86
C GLU A 43 26.15 14.01 10.05
N SER A 44 25.26 13.84 9.10
CA SER A 44 24.19 12.83 9.14
C SER A 44 24.75 11.42 9.15
N TYR A 45 25.76 11.19 8.34
CA TYR A 45 26.41 9.90 8.21
C TYR A 45 27.06 9.46 9.54
N VAL A 46 27.74 10.37 10.23
CA VAL A 46 28.33 10.09 11.54
C VAL A 46 27.25 9.80 12.60
N LYS A 47 26.18 10.61 12.63
CA LYS A 47 25.08 10.45 13.59
C LYS A 47 24.29 9.15 13.37
N PHE A 48 24.12 8.75 12.13
CA PHE A 48 23.36 7.52 11.80
C PHE A 48 24.03 6.25 12.29
N GLY A 49 25.37 6.27 12.43
CA GLY A 49 26.13 5.15 12.98
C GLY A 49 26.26 3.93 12.08
N PHE A 50 25.90 4.03 10.81
CA PHE A 50 26.04 2.98 9.82
C PHE A 50 27.08 3.37 8.76
N SER A 51 28.03 2.52 8.50
CA SER A 51 29.13 2.82 7.57
C SER A 51 28.76 2.50 6.12
N ALA A 52 28.42 3.52 5.34
CA ALA A 52 28.23 3.42 3.89
C ALA A 52 29.46 3.93 3.14
N GLN A 53 29.91 3.20 2.12
CA GLN A 53 31.06 3.58 1.30
C GLN A 53 30.67 4.48 0.12
N SER A 54 29.51 4.21 -0.47
CA SER A 54 29.01 4.96 -1.62
C SER A 54 28.47 6.31 -1.22
N SER A 55 28.85 7.38 -1.95
CA SER A 55 28.32 8.74 -1.76
C SER A 55 26.79 8.79 -1.94
N SER A 56 26.24 8.03 -2.88
CA SER A 56 24.79 7.95 -3.08
C SER A 56 24.04 7.33 -1.91
N LEU A 57 24.68 6.39 -1.21
CA LEU A 57 24.10 5.81 0.00
C LEU A 57 24.22 6.73 1.22
N LYS A 58 25.30 7.52 1.32
CA LYS A 58 25.41 8.60 2.31
C LYS A 58 24.32 9.65 2.10
N LEU A 59 24.07 10.04 0.84
CA LEU A 59 22.96 10.93 0.48
C LEU A 59 21.60 10.38 0.89
N MET A 60 21.37 9.08 0.69
CA MET A 60 20.16 8.40 1.12
C MET A 60 19.96 8.47 2.64
N ILE A 61 21.03 8.25 3.43
CA ILE A 61 21.03 8.40 4.88
C ILE A 61 20.71 9.85 5.29
N ALA A 62 21.38 10.82 4.68
CA ALA A 62 21.17 12.25 5.00
C ALA A 62 19.73 12.71 4.70
N ARG A 63 19.13 12.25 3.61
CA ARG A 63 17.71 12.51 3.32
C ARG A 63 16.77 11.96 4.39
N ALA A 64 17.03 10.74 4.87
CA ALA A 64 16.26 10.16 5.95
C ALA A 64 16.43 10.93 7.28
N MET A 65 17.66 11.33 7.60
CA MET A 65 17.94 12.17 8.76
C MET A 65 17.22 13.51 8.69
N ALA A 66 17.22 14.17 7.52
CA ALA A 66 16.53 15.45 7.29
C ALA A 66 15.01 15.35 7.54
N ILE A 67 14.41 14.21 7.23
CA ILE A 67 13.00 13.94 7.53
C ILE A 67 12.80 13.83 9.04
N VAL A 68 13.59 13.02 9.73
CA VAL A 68 13.48 12.81 11.19
C VAL A 68 13.76 14.10 11.97
N GLU A 69 14.74 14.89 11.55
CA GLU A 69 15.06 16.19 12.16
C GLU A 69 14.07 17.31 11.79
N GLY A 70 13.07 17.03 10.95
CA GLY A 70 12.02 17.97 10.58
C GLY A 70 12.45 19.06 9.57
N ARG A 71 13.62 18.91 8.94
CA ARG A 71 14.08 19.79 7.84
C ARG A 71 13.24 19.59 6.57
N CYS A 72 12.73 18.37 6.35
CA CYS A 72 11.75 18.04 5.34
C CYS A 72 10.55 17.40 6.01
N LYS A 73 9.33 17.81 5.65
CA LYS A 73 8.07 17.33 6.25
C LYS A 73 7.19 16.70 5.17
N PRO A 74 7.47 15.46 4.76
CA PRO A 74 6.60 14.73 3.85
C PRO A 74 5.42 14.11 4.60
N ASP A 75 4.39 13.74 3.85
CA ASP A 75 3.24 12.95 4.36
C ASP A 75 3.51 11.44 4.31
N ALA A 76 4.41 11.00 3.41
CA ALA A 76 4.86 9.62 3.28
C ALA A 76 6.30 9.55 2.72
N VAL A 77 6.95 8.39 2.82
CA VAL A 77 8.29 8.16 2.30
C VAL A 77 8.32 6.96 1.38
N PHE A 78 8.92 7.13 0.20
CA PHE A 78 9.23 6.06 -0.73
C PHE A 78 10.74 5.85 -0.81
N ILE A 79 11.20 4.69 -0.36
CA ILE A 79 12.62 4.34 -0.36
C ILE A 79 12.92 3.45 -1.57
N ALA A 80 13.83 3.87 -2.42
CA ALA A 80 14.15 3.18 -3.67
C ALA A 80 15.64 2.83 -3.78
N SER A 81 15.94 1.58 -4.12
CA SER A 81 17.31 1.12 -4.37
C SER A 81 17.34 0.10 -5.51
N CYS A 82 18.49 -0.09 -6.17
CA CYS A 82 18.65 -1.16 -7.12
C CYS A 82 18.89 -2.51 -6.41
N PHE A 83 18.43 -3.61 -7.02
CA PHE A 83 18.51 -4.93 -6.39
C PHE A 83 19.93 -5.56 -6.40
N ARG A 84 20.81 -5.07 -7.29
CA ARG A 84 22.17 -5.61 -7.45
C ARG A 84 23.20 -5.03 -6.48
N CYS A 85 22.79 -4.13 -5.61
CA CYS A 85 23.68 -3.47 -4.66
C CYS A 85 23.45 -4.04 -3.25
N ALA A 86 24.34 -4.92 -2.80
CA ALA A 86 24.25 -5.51 -1.46
C ALA A 86 24.32 -4.43 -0.36
N GLU A 87 25.22 -3.45 -0.49
CA GLU A 87 25.30 -2.31 0.42
C GLU A 87 24.03 -1.49 0.40
N GLY A 88 23.44 -1.23 -0.80
CA GLY A 88 22.17 -0.54 -0.96
C GLY A 88 21.00 -1.27 -0.28
N ALA A 89 20.99 -2.59 -0.31
CA ALA A 89 19.98 -3.38 0.39
C ALA A 89 20.09 -3.24 1.93
N LEU A 90 21.31 -3.24 2.46
CA LEU A 90 21.55 -3.03 3.90
C LEU A 90 21.18 -1.62 4.33
N VAL A 91 21.63 -0.59 3.60
CA VAL A 91 21.31 0.82 3.89
C VAL A 91 19.82 1.07 3.79
N ARG A 92 19.14 0.55 2.75
CA ARG A 92 17.69 0.67 2.62
C ARG A 92 16.95 0.14 3.85
N ASN A 93 17.32 -1.05 4.33
CA ASN A 93 16.69 -1.63 5.50
C ASN A 93 16.99 -0.83 6.79
N ALA A 94 18.24 -0.36 6.95
CA ALA A 94 18.62 0.49 8.08
C ALA A 94 17.87 1.82 8.05
N VAL A 95 17.77 2.48 6.90
CA VAL A 95 17.02 3.74 6.71
C VAL A 95 15.53 3.55 6.96
N ARG A 96 14.94 2.46 6.43
CA ARG A 96 13.54 2.13 6.70
C ARG A 96 13.28 2.01 8.19
N LYS A 97 14.06 1.16 8.88
CA LYS A 97 13.92 0.97 10.33
C LYS A 97 14.08 2.28 11.08
N PHE A 98 15.08 3.07 10.73
CA PHE A 98 15.32 4.39 11.36
C PHE A 98 14.13 5.34 11.21
N LEU A 99 13.53 5.43 10.03
CA LEU A 99 12.34 6.24 9.79
C LEU A 99 11.14 5.73 10.59
N GLN A 100 10.91 4.42 10.63
CA GLN A 100 9.81 3.81 11.37
C GLN A 100 9.97 4.00 12.89
N ASP A 101 11.19 3.86 13.42
CA ASP A 101 11.46 4.03 14.87
C ASP A 101 11.33 5.51 15.32
N ASN A 102 11.52 6.47 14.41
CA ASN A 102 11.57 7.91 14.77
C ASN A 102 10.41 8.74 14.20
N THR A 103 9.57 8.17 13.35
CA THR A 103 8.42 8.87 12.76
C THR A 103 7.19 7.97 12.72
N ARG A 104 6.02 8.58 12.51
CA ARG A 104 4.77 7.84 12.23
C ARG A 104 4.32 8.02 10.77
N ILE A 105 5.26 8.36 9.91
CA ILE A 105 5.01 8.58 8.48
C ILE A 105 5.02 7.22 7.78
N PRO A 106 4.04 6.90 6.92
CA PRO A 106 4.07 5.68 6.12
C PRO A 106 5.33 5.57 5.27
N VAL A 107 5.99 4.41 5.31
CA VAL A 107 7.26 4.18 4.61
C VAL A 107 7.12 2.93 3.74
N VAL A 108 7.32 3.09 2.44
CA VAL A 108 7.35 1.98 1.49
C VAL A 108 8.73 1.83 0.88
N THR A 109 9.22 0.60 0.79
CA THR A 109 10.51 0.28 0.18
C THR A 109 10.33 -0.43 -1.15
N TYR A 110 11.21 -0.15 -2.11
CA TYR A 110 11.23 -0.83 -3.39
C TYR A 110 12.65 -1.08 -3.90
N SER A 111 12.85 -2.28 -4.45
CA SER A 111 14.08 -2.66 -5.16
C SER A 111 13.81 -2.72 -6.65
N PHE A 112 14.46 -1.84 -7.41
CA PHE A 112 14.37 -1.85 -8.86
C PHE A 112 15.20 -2.97 -9.47
N THR A 113 14.61 -3.65 -10.43
CA THR A 113 15.25 -4.63 -11.30
C THR A 113 15.15 -4.17 -12.75
N GLU A 114 15.88 -4.82 -13.63
CA GLU A 114 15.73 -4.63 -15.09
C GLU A 114 14.35 -5.08 -15.61
N ARG A 115 13.57 -5.81 -14.79
CA ARG A 115 12.23 -6.31 -15.11
C ARG A 115 11.12 -5.49 -14.44
N THR A 116 11.48 -4.44 -13.71
CA THR A 116 10.50 -3.55 -13.06
C THR A 116 9.51 -3.00 -14.08
N LYS A 117 8.22 -3.19 -13.80
CA LYS A 117 7.13 -2.68 -14.62
C LYS A 117 6.52 -1.42 -13.99
N ALA A 118 5.97 -0.55 -14.82
CA ALA A 118 5.29 0.66 -14.35
C ALA A 118 4.14 0.35 -13.39
N ASP A 119 3.39 -0.72 -13.64
CA ASP A 119 2.25 -1.14 -12.82
C ASP A 119 2.64 -1.39 -11.36
N GLU A 120 3.84 -1.92 -11.10
CA GLU A 120 4.35 -2.14 -9.76
C GLU A 120 4.56 -0.84 -8.97
N LEU A 121 4.95 0.23 -9.67
CA LEU A 121 5.08 1.56 -9.09
C LEU A 121 3.71 2.19 -8.81
N PHE A 122 2.74 2.00 -9.73
CA PHE A 122 1.38 2.49 -9.56
C PHE A 122 0.73 1.94 -8.30
N ILE A 123 0.79 0.63 -8.07
CA ILE A 123 0.22 -0.03 -6.87
C ILE A 123 0.82 0.58 -5.60
N ARG A 124 2.12 0.82 -5.56
CA ARG A 124 2.80 1.36 -4.37
C ARG A 124 2.47 2.83 -4.13
N MET A 125 2.39 3.63 -5.18
CA MET A 125 2.03 5.04 -5.06
C MET A 125 0.56 5.21 -4.69
N GLU A 126 -0.34 4.38 -5.24
CA GLU A 126 -1.74 4.32 -4.83
C GLU A 126 -1.85 4.03 -3.34
N ALA A 127 -1.19 2.96 -2.86
CA ALA A 127 -1.24 2.56 -1.46
C ALA A 127 -0.70 3.66 -0.52
N LEU A 128 0.44 4.29 -0.86
CA LEU A 128 0.97 5.40 -0.07
C LEU A 128 0.02 6.60 -0.04
N ALA A 129 -0.44 7.06 -1.19
CA ALA A 129 -1.36 8.21 -1.28
C ALA A 129 -2.67 7.93 -0.54
N THR A 130 -3.19 6.72 -0.66
CA THR A 130 -4.42 6.29 0.01
C THR A 130 -4.24 6.20 1.52
N THR A 131 -3.14 5.60 2.01
CA THR A 131 -2.86 5.52 3.45
C THR A 131 -2.82 6.92 4.09
N VAL A 132 -2.27 7.92 3.39
CA VAL A 132 -2.25 9.30 3.87
C VAL A 132 -3.65 9.93 3.81
N THR A 133 -4.31 9.90 2.64
CA THR A 133 -5.55 10.63 2.41
C THR A 133 -6.77 10.03 3.13
N ARG A 134 -6.77 8.71 3.32
CA ARG A 134 -7.88 7.96 3.94
C ARG A 134 -7.57 7.44 5.35
N ARG A 135 -6.53 7.98 5.98
CA ARG A 135 -6.13 7.56 7.33
C ARG A 135 -7.28 7.60 8.33
N SER A 136 -8.16 8.59 8.26
CA SER A 136 -9.33 8.71 9.13
C SER A 136 -10.35 7.59 8.92
N ILE A 137 -10.49 7.09 7.70
CA ILE A 137 -11.38 5.96 7.38
C ILE A 137 -10.73 4.66 7.83
N LEU A 138 -9.45 4.48 7.53
CA LEU A 138 -8.68 3.28 7.95
C LEU A 138 -8.60 3.15 9.47
N ALA A 139 -8.57 4.28 10.20
CA ALA A 139 -8.56 4.30 11.66
C ALA A 139 -9.91 3.94 12.31
N ARG A 140 -11.01 3.90 11.57
CA ARG A 140 -12.32 3.53 12.14
C ARG A 140 -12.30 2.09 12.64
N GLU A 141 -12.80 1.90 13.85
CA GLU A 141 -12.87 0.58 14.51
C GLU A 141 -14.23 -0.08 14.34
N LYS A 142 -15.26 0.71 14.06
CA LYS A 142 -16.64 0.25 13.92
C LYS A 142 -17.24 0.65 12.60
N GLN A 143 -18.02 -0.25 12.06
CA GLN A 143 -18.91 -0.03 10.92
C GLN A 143 -20.34 0.15 11.45
N GLU A 144 -21.11 1.05 10.86
CA GLU A 144 -22.50 1.34 11.19
C GLU A 144 -23.37 1.15 9.95
N GLY A 145 -24.63 0.76 10.16
CA GLY A 145 -25.59 0.50 9.09
C GLY A 145 -25.37 -0.84 8.37
N LEU A 146 -26.06 -1.02 7.24
CA LEU A 146 -25.92 -2.16 6.35
C LEU A 146 -24.93 -1.81 5.24
N THR A 147 -23.80 -2.51 5.16
CA THR A 147 -22.75 -2.23 4.18
C THR A 147 -22.34 -3.47 3.41
N LEU A 148 -21.89 -3.27 2.18
CA LEU A 148 -21.45 -4.30 1.27
C LEU A 148 -19.99 -4.08 0.87
N GLY A 149 -19.15 -5.04 1.13
CA GLY A 149 -17.76 -5.08 0.66
C GLY A 149 -17.61 -6.06 -0.50
N ILE A 150 -16.98 -5.61 -1.60
CA ILE A 150 -16.79 -6.41 -2.80
C ILE A 150 -15.30 -6.44 -3.16
N ASP A 151 -14.69 -7.61 -3.11
CA ASP A 151 -13.35 -7.88 -3.62
C ASP A 151 -13.44 -8.66 -4.93
N SER A 152 -13.16 -8.01 -6.05
CA SER A 152 -13.15 -8.65 -7.35
C SER A 152 -11.73 -8.79 -7.88
N GLY A 153 -11.14 -9.95 -7.60
CA GLY A 153 -9.85 -10.35 -8.14
C GLY A 153 -9.94 -10.89 -9.58
N SER A 154 -8.80 -11.20 -10.17
CA SER A 154 -8.70 -11.80 -11.51
C SER A 154 -9.31 -13.21 -11.60
N THR A 155 -9.28 -13.95 -10.50
CA THR A 155 -9.70 -15.36 -10.44
C THR A 155 -11.02 -15.53 -9.68
N THR A 156 -11.22 -14.79 -8.58
CA THR A 156 -12.37 -14.93 -7.70
C THR A 156 -12.95 -13.59 -7.31
N THR A 157 -14.27 -13.54 -7.15
CA THR A 157 -15.01 -12.42 -6.58
C THR A 157 -15.60 -12.85 -5.23
N LYS A 158 -15.36 -12.04 -4.20
CA LYS A 158 -15.88 -12.25 -2.85
C LYS A 158 -16.71 -11.05 -2.44
N VAL A 159 -17.78 -11.34 -1.73
CA VAL A 159 -18.70 -10.32 -1.22
C VAL A 159 -18.90 -10.57 0.28
N VAL A 160 -18.94 -9.52 1.06
CA VAL A 160 -19.29 -9.56 2.48
C VAL A 160 -20.35 -8.51 2.77
N ALA A 161 -21.46 -8.96 3.39
CA ALA A 161 -22.48 -8.09 3.93
C ALA A 161 -22.26 -7.94 5.44
N MET A 162 -22.27 -6.69 5.91
CA MET A 162 -22.10 -6.37 7.33
C MET A 162 -23.22 -5.45 7.80
N GLU A 163 -23.74 -5.73 8.99
CA GLU A 163 -24.67 -4.86 9.67
C GLU A 163 -24.14 -4.50 11.06
N ASN A 164 -23.97 -3.20 11.32
CA ASN A 164 -23.53 -2.70 12.62
C ASN A 164 -22.29 -3.44 13.19
N ASN A 165 -21.25 -3.54 12.38
CA ASN A 165 -19.98 -4.18 12.71
C ASN A 165 -20.04 -5.71 12.87
N LYS A 166 -21.06 -6.37 12.32
CA LYS A 166 -21.15 -7.83 12.28
C LYS A 166 -21.32 -8.31 10.86
N VAL A 167 -20.58 -9.35 10.50
CA VAL A 167 -20.79 -10.05 9.23
C VAL A 167 -22.13 -10.80 9.33
N ILE A 168 -23.05 -10.52 8.41
CA ILE A 168 -24.38 -11.16 8.31
C ILE A 168 -24.46 -12.14 7.14
N GLY A 169 -23.54 -12.02 6.17
CA GLY A 169 -23.47 -12.96 5.07
C GLY A 169 -22.22 -12.76 4.20
N THR A 170 -21.89 -13.79 3.46
CA THR A 170 -20.73 -13.81 2.55
C THR A 170 -21.10 -14.52 1.25
N GLY A 171 -20.52 -14.05 0.14
CA GLY A 171 -20.62 -14.71 -1.15
C GLY A 171 -19.26 -14.93 -1.77
N TRP A 172 -19.09 -16.02 -2.49
CA TRP A 172 -17.86 -16.35 -3.19
C TRP A 172 -18.18 -16.98 -4.55
N THR A 173 -17.51 -16.49 -5.60
CA THR A 173 -17.68 -17.04 -6.96
C THR A 173 -16.41 -16.91 -7.76
N GLU A 174 -16.23 -17.76 -8.78
CA GLU A 174 -15.20 -17.56 -9.79
C GLU A 174 -15.49 -16.31 -10.63
N THR A 175 -14.48 -15.49 -10.90
CA THR A 175 -14.61 -14.31 -11.76
C THR A 175 -14.58 -14.75 -13.22
N LYS A 176 -15.74 -14.87 -13.86
CA LYS A 176 -15.89 -15.14 -15.31
C LYS A 176 -16.27 -13.88 -16.06
N ASP A 177 -17.37 -13.28 -15.68
CA ASP A 177 -17.81 -11.95 -16.02
C ASP A 177 -17.85 -11.12 -14.75
N ILE A 178 -17.22 -9.95 -14.77
CA ILE A 178 -17.02 -9.15 -13.55
C ILE A 178 -18.35 -8.85 -12.85
N MET A 179 -19.30 -8.27 -13.58
CA MET A 179 -20.57 -7.84 -12.94
C MET A 179 -21.49 -9.02 -12.63
N GLY A 180 -21.56 -10.04 -13.51
CA GLY A 180 -22.32 -11.25 -13.23
C GLY A 180 -21.80 -11.99 -11.99
N SER A 181 -20.47 -12.03 -11.80
CA SER A 181 -19.87 -12.62 -10.61
C SER A 181 -20.15 -11.79 -9.34
N VAL A 182 -20.19 -10.46 -9.47
CA VAL A 182 -20.57 -9.57 -8.36
C VAL A 182 -22.02 -9.82 -7.93
N TYR A 183 -22.98 -9.78 -8.87
CA TYR A 183 -24.39 -9.99 -8.54
C TYR A 183 -24.63 -11.37 -7.91
N LYS A 184 -23.99 -12.41 -8.45
CA LYS A 184 -24.08 -13.74 -7.84
C LYS A 184 -23.51 -13.77 -6.43
N GLY A 185 -22.36 -13.13 -6.19
CA GLY A 185 -21.79 -13.02 -4.85
C GLY A 185 -22.69 -12.23 -3.88
N VAL A 186 -23.38 -11.20 -4.36
CA VAL A 186 -24.37 -10.43 -3.58
C VAL A 186 -25.57 -11.29 -3.22
N GLU A 187 -26.12 -12.05 -4.19
CA GLU A 187 -27.23 -12.98 -3.93
C GLU A 187 -26.84 -14.01 -2.86
N GLU A 188 -25.64 -14.57 -2.94
CA GLU A 188 -25.13 -15.51 -1.93
C GLU A 188 -24.96 -14.84 -0.56
N ALA A 189 -24.44 -13.61 -0.52
CA ALA A 189 -24.23 -12.89 0.74
C ALA A 189 -25.53 -12.52 1.46
N PHE A 190 -26.63 -12.35 0.74
CA PHE A 190 -27.94 -12.06 1.29
C PHE A 190 -28.89 -13.25 1.37
N ALA A 191 -28.45 -14.47 0.99
CA ALA A 191 -29.31 -15.64 0.86
C ALA A 191 -30.11 -16.00 2.12
N ASP A 192 -29.53 -15.76 3.31
CA ASP A 192 -30.15 -16.03 4.60
C ASP A 192 -30.72 -14.76 5.28
N THR A 193 -30.95 -13.69 4.52
CA THR A 193 -31.46 -12.41 5.01
C THR A 193 -32.68 -11.95 4.22
N GLU A 194 -33.37 -10.92 4.69
CA GLU A 194 -34.44 -10.25 3.94
C GLU A 194 -33.92 -9.05 3.13
N TYR A 195 -32.60 -8.79 3.17
CA TYR A 195 -31.98 -7.65 2.50
C TYR A 195 -31.68 -7.93 1.03
N THR A 196 -31.63 -6.84 0.28
CA THR A 196 -31.21 -6.78 -1.12
C THR A 196 -30.10 -5.72 -1.27
N ILE A 197 -29.53 -5.60 -2.45
CA ILE A 197 -28.53 -4.56 -2.72
C ILE A 197 -29.11 -3.13 -2.57
N ASP A 198 -30.42 -2.97 -2.75
CA ASP A 198 -31.10 -1.66 -2.64
C ASP A 198 -31.26 -1.19 -1.20
N ASP A 199 -31.12 -2.08 -0.22
CA ASP A 199 -31.20 -1.78 1.22
C ASP A 199 -29.86 -1.34 1.80
N VAL A 200 -28.77 -1.37 1.02
CA VAL A 200 -27.39 -1.13 1.48
C VAL A 200 -27.13 0.36 1.68
N ASP A 201 -26.67 0.74 2.88
CA ASP A 201 -26.31 2.13 3.22
C ASP A 201 -24.97 2.58 2.61
N GLY A 202 -24.09 1.62 2.25
CA GLY A 202 -22.80 1.95 1.67
C GLY A 202 -22.09 0.75 1.05
N ILE A 203 -21.45 0.98 -0.10
CA ILE A 203 -20.71 -0.04 -0.86
C ILE A 203 -19.22 0.32 -0.91
N GLY A 204 -18.38 -0.67 -0.59
CA GLY A 204 -16.94 -0.61 -0.77
C GLY A 204 -16.45 -1.63 -1.78
N THR A 205 -15.54 -1.21 -2.69
CA THR A 205 -14.97 -2.10 -3.71
C THR A 205 -13.45 -2.14 -3.64
N THR A 206 -12.88 -3.34 -3.83
CA THR A 206 -11.45 -3.58 -3.92
C THR A 206 -11.12 -4.64 -4.97
N GLY A 207 -9.85 -4.97 -5.14
CA GLY A 207 -9.38 -5.91 -6.14
C GLY A 207 -9.17 -5.31 -7.53
N TYR A 208 -8.89 -6.16 -8.50
CA TYR A 208 -8.62 -5.77 -9.88
C TYR A 208 -9.81 -5.04 -10.53
N GLY A 209 -11.04 -5.53 -10.27
CA GLY A 209 -12.28 -4.97 -10.82
C GLY A 209 -12.82 -3.74 -10.11
N ARG A 210 -12.22 -3.27 -9.01
CA ARG A 210 -12.75 -2.26 -8.10
C ARG A 210 -13.26 -0.98 -8.75
N ILE A 211 -12.54 -0.46 -9.74
CA ILE A 211 -12.90 0.82 -10.38
C ILE A 211 -14.16 0.68 -11.24
N ASN A 212 -14.24 -0.41 -12.02
CA ASN A 212 -15.38 -0.67 -12.89
C ASN A 212 -16.64 -0.94 -12.06
N ILE A 213 -16.54 -1.83 -11.08
CA ILE A 213 -17.63 -2.18 -10.16
C ILE A 213 -18.07 -0.96 -9.36
N GLY A 214 -17.11 -0.22 -8.79
CA GLY A 214 -17.41 0.95 -8.00
C GLY A 214 -18.15 2.04 -8.75
N LYS A 215 -17.84 2.24 -10.05
CA LYS A 215 -18.58 3.16 -10.92
C LYS A 215 -19.98 2.66 -11.24
N GLN A 216 -20.14 1.37 -11.49
CA GLN A 216 -21.45 0.80 -11.86
C GLN A 216 -22.42 0.73 -10.68
N LEU A 217 -21.91 0.47 -9.48
CA LEU A 217 -22.71 0.40 -8.25
C LEU A 217 -22.73 1.71 -7.45
N ASN A 218 -22.13 2.80 -7.96
CA ASN A 218 -21.98 4.08 -7.27
C ASN A 218 -21.36 3.90 -5.86
N ALA A 219 -20.32 3.07 -5.75
CA ALA A 219 -19.70 2.76 -4.47
C ALA A 219 -19.06 4.01 -3.83
N GLU A 220 -19.33 4.23 -2.55
CA GLU A 220 -18.77 5.32 -1.75
C GLU A 220 -17.28 5.16 -1.51
N LEU A 221 -16.80 3.90 -1.49
CA LEU A 221 -15.42 3.58 -1.25
C LEU A 221 -14.86 2.67 -2.35
N ILE A 222 -13.95 3.20 -3.14
CA ILE A 222 -13.12 2.42 -4.08
C ILE A 222 -11.71 2.44 -3.51
N GLN A 223 -11.22 1.28 -3.04
CA GLN A 223 -10.00 1.19 -2.25
C GLN A 223 -9.05 0.16 -2.84
N GLU A 224 -7.74 0.44 -2.76
CA GLU A 224 -6.73 -0.54 -3.14
C GLU A 224 -6.65 -1.72 -2.14
N GLU A 225 -6.19 -2.84 -2.64
CA GLU A 225 -6.27 -4.15 -1.99
C GLU A 225 -5.41 -4.26 -0.72
N LEU A 226 -4.22 -3.64 -0.71
CA LEU A 226 -3.29 -3.73 0.42
C LEU A 226 -3.88 -3.23 1.73
N SER A 227 -4.48 -2.04 1.69
CA SER A 227 -5.12 -1.44 2.87
C SER A 227 -6.36 -2.21 3.32
N VAL A 228 -7.15 -2.72 2.37
CA VAL A 228 -8.36 -3.49 2.68
C VAL A 228 -8.01 -4.82 3.31
N ASN A 229 -7.06 -5.57 2.73
CA ASN A 229 -6.65 -6.88 3.24
C ASN A 229 -6.00 -6.75 4.63
N ALA A 230 -5.14 -5.73 4.81
CA ALA A 230 -4.56 -5.44 6.11
C ALA A 230 -5.63 -5.14 7.17
N LYS A 231 -6.59 -4.25 6.85
CA LYS A 231 -7.68 -3.88 7.77
C LYS A 231 -8.58 -5.07 8.10
N GLY A 232 -8.96 -5.85 7.09
CA GLY A 232 -9.78 -7.05 7.26
C GLY A 232 -9.10 -8.11 8.12
N ALA A 233 -7.81 -8.36 7.89
CA ALA A 233 -7.04 -9.35 8.65
C ALA A 233 -6.94 -9.00 10.14
N VAL A 234 -6.57 -7.75 10.48
CA VAL A 234 -6.49 -7.33 11.88
C VAL A 234 -7.86 -7.26 12.56
N TYR A 235 -8.92 -6.94 11.81
CA TYR A 235 -10.30 -7.00 12.32
C TYR A 235 -10.69 -8.43 12.70
N LEU A 236 -10.50 -9.39 11.79
CA LEU A 236 -10.83 -10.81 12.03
C LEU A 236 -10.00 -11.41 13.17
N ALA A 237 -8.73 -10.99 13.30
CA ALA A 237 -7.86 -11.44 14.37
C ALA A 237 -8.13 -10.77 15.72
N GLY A 238 -9.00 -9.76 15.80
CA GLY A 238 -9.20 -8.94 16.99
C GLY A 238 -7.98 -8.10 17.38
N HIS A 239 -7.10 -7.81 16.42
CA HIS A 239 -5.80 -7.14 16.62
C HIS A 239 -5.79 -5.74 16.01
N GLN A 240 -6.88 -4.97 16.18
CA GLN A 240 -6.98 -3.61 15.63
C GLN A 240 -6.13 -2.58 16.37
N LYS A 241 -5.51 -2.93 17.50
CA LYS A 241 -4.61 -2.07 18.29
C LYS A 241 -3.21 -2.66 18.36
N GLY A 242 -2.23 -1.78 18.38
CA GLY A 242 -0.82 -2.14 18.42
C GLY A 242 -0.27 -2.54 17.05
N GLU A 243 0.90 -3.16 17.09
CA GLU A 243 1.62 -3.60 15.89
C GLU A 243 1.18 -5.02 15.48
N ALA A 244 1.01 -5.22 14.19
CA ALA A 244 0.72 -6.52 13.59
C ALA A 244 1.43 -6.66 12.24
N THR A 245 1.68 -7.90 11.82
CA THR A 245 2.15 -8.21 10.46
C THR A 245 1.13 -9.11 9.80
N VAL A 246 0.63 -8.68 8.66
CA VAL A 246 -0.29 -9.43 7.82
C VAL A 246 0.48 -10.06 6.67
N LEU A 247 0.30 -11.35 6.48
CA LEU A 247 0.76 -12.08 5.31
C LEU A 247 -0.46 -12.34 4.41
N ASP A 248 -0.47 -11.73 3.23
CA ASP A 248 -1.47 -11.97 2.19
C ASP A 248 -0.81 -12.80 1.10
N ILE A 249 -1.26 -14.06 0.98
CA ILE A 249 -0.69 -15.03 0.05
C ILE A 249 -1.72 -15.29 -1.06
N GLY A 250 -1.51 -14.64 -2.18
CA GLY A 250 -2.35 -14.77 -3.38
C GLY A 250 -1.79 -15.75 -4.40
N GLY A 251 -2.57 -16.01 -5.45
CA GLY A 251 -2.15 -16.86 -6.56
C GLY A 251 -1.09 -16.23 -7.46
N MET A 252 -1.05 -14.91 -7.55
CA MET A 252 -0.11 -14.17 -8.42
C MET A 252 0.94 -13.37 -7.67
N ASP A 253 0.64 -12.93 -6.46
CA ASP A 253 1.55 -12.15 -5.63
C ASP A 253 1.41 -12.51 -4.15
N ASN A 254 2.48 -12.27 -3.42
CA ASN A 254 2.51 -12.39 -1.97
C ASN A 254 2.82 -11.01 -1.37
N LYS A 255 2.12 -10.66 -0.32
CA LYS A 255 2.26 -9.36 0.33
C LYS A 255 2.57 -9.54 1.82
N VAL A 256 3.54 -8.79 2.30
CA VAL A 256 3.83 -8.64 3.73
C VAL A 256 3.48 -7.20 4.09
N ILE A 257 2.51 -7.02 4.99
CA ILE A 257 2.00 -5.71 5.35
C ILE A 257 2.19 -5.54 6.86
N THR A 258 2.94 -4.53 7.28
CA THR A 258 2.98 -4.13 8.69
C THR A 258 1.87 -3.13 8.95
N VAL A 259 1.21 -3.31 10.08
CA VAL A 259 0.04 -2.54 10.49
C VAL A 259 0.27 -2.00 11.90
N ASN A 260 -0.04 -0.75 12.11
CA ASN A 260 -0.01 -0.13 13.44
C ASN A 260 -1.35 0.55 13.72
N ASP A 261 -2.01 0.16 14.82
CA ASP A 261 -3.35 0.62 15.19
C ASP A 261 -4.37 0.48 14.04
N GLY A 262 -4.32 -0.65 13.32
CA GLY A 262 -5.22 -0.94 12.21
C GLY A 262 -4.92 -0.21 10.90
N ILE A 263 -3.83 0.55 10.83
CA ILE A 263 -3.42 1.32 9.65
C ILE A 263 -2.14 0.71 9.08
N PRO A 264 -2.10 0.35 7.78
CA PRO A 264 -0.86 -0.07 7.13
C PRO A 264 0.19 1.04 7.20
N ASP A 265 1.38 0.71 7.68
CA ASP A 265 2.51 1.64 7.77
C ASP A 265 3.67 1.26 6.85
N ASN A 266 3.73 -0.02 6.43
CA ASN A 266 4.70 -0.49 5.46
C ASN A 266 4.20 -1.76 4.77
N PHE A 267 4.64 -2.00 3.54
CA PHE A 267 4.36 -3.24 2.83
C PHE A 267 5.46 -3.62 1.84
N THR A 268 5.57 -4.91 1.59
CA THR A 268 6.39 -5.49 0.53
C THR A 268 5.51 -6.39 -0.33
N VAL A 269 5.61 -6.28 -1.64
CA VAL A 269 4.90 -7.13 -2.60
C VAL A 269 5.95 -7.94 -3.36
N GLU A 270 5.80 -9.26 -3.36
CA GLU A 270 6.56 -10.18 -4.19
C GLU A 270 5.62 -10.83 -5.20
N ILE A 271 5.92 -10.67 -6.48
CA ILE A 271 5.17 -11.32 -7.56
C ILE A 271 5.77 -12.72 -7.74
N SER A 272 4.94 -13.75 -7.69
CA SER A 272 5.40 -15.12 -7.93
C SER A 272 5.89 -15.25 -9.38
N THR A 273 7.11 -15.75 -9.55
CA THR A 273 7.74 -15.92 -10.87
C THR A 273 7.33 -17.23 -11.55
N GLU A 274 6.35 -17.95 -11.02
CA GLU A 274 5.96 -19.28 -11.56
C GLU A 274 5.26 -19.23 -12.92
N ASP A 275 4.80 -18.07 -13.39
CA ASP A 275 4.31 -17.91 -14.78
C ASP A 275 5.43 -17.66 -15.81
N TYR A 276 6.68 -17.80 -15.43
CA TYR A 276 7.78 -17.80 -16.38
C TYR A 276 7.90 -19.17 -17.03
N ASN A 277 7.08 -19.42 -18.05
CA ASN A 277 7.31 -20.50 -19.01
C ASN A 277 8.23 -19.96 -20.11
N PRO A 278 9.49 -20.40 -20.18
CA PRO A 278 10.47 -19.94 -21.16
C PRO A 278 10.36 -20.74 -22.48
N ASN A 279 9.16 -21.13 -22.94
CA ASN A 279 8.98 -21.74 -24.25
C ASN A 279 8.37 -20.77 -25.24
#